data_92cb8b62650b5662db2f9f5625dee460
#
_entry.id   92cb8b62650b5662db2f9f5625dee460
#
_cell.length_a   1.000
_cell.length_b   1.000
_cell.length_c   1.000
_cell.angle_alpha   90.00
_cell.angle_beta   90.00
_cell.angle_gamma   90.00
#
_symmetry.space_group_name_H-M   'P 1'
#
loop_
_entity.id
_entity.type
_entity.pdbx_description
1 polymer ?
#
loop_
_entity_poly.entity_id
_entity_poly.type
_entity_poly.pdbx_seq_one_letter_code
_entity_poly.pdbx_strand_id
1 'polypeptide(L)'
;MTLIKEGNVVIDVSDADYGKIFVPSKKMKVFYNPRMKHNRDISVLFYDFWAKAVKKSENLVFFDGMAGSGVKGLRVLAETGIKNVIFNDLNPKSIENIKSNLKINNLPKNIHYNLYNLSFQRLLAEKQADIVDLDPFGTPVLFLDFVLANARKGELISITATDTAVLCGASQQNSQKCERIYFSTPSKNESMKETGLRILLGYIARTAAKYGLFPLFLLSYSKDHYMRAFFSIEKYKQGDLDRKIGHISFCAACNKRKVNFEQCFSYVCECGANLTIAGPLWLGNFIDMGFYKEIDGFVKKQNKKIKFSEKTKNTTLNTQQQLRAVQKFDNLLKFMKPLAAEQNFLPWHYNLHNYPNYAHKKIDQALQEIKGVRSHFDPLAVKTNKTNLFEKS
;
A
#
# COMPACT_ATOMS: atom_id res chain seq x y z
N MET A 1 1.60 30.25 13.49
CA MET A 1 0.89 29.24 12.67
C MET A 1 1.71 28.97 11.42
N THR A 2 2.12 27.71 11.22
CA THR A 2 2.77 27.27 9.98
C THR A 2 1.73 26.51 9.16
N LEU A 3 1.15 27.17 8.17
CA LEU A 3 0.10 26.60 7.35
C LEU A 3 0.70 25.92 6.11
N ILE A 4 0.30 24.68 5.85
CA ILE A 4 0.67 23.92 4.66
C ILE A 4 -0.58 23.56 3.87
N LYS A 5 -0.53 23.76 2.56
CA LYS A 5 -1.55 23.26 1.65
C LYS A 5 -1.18 21.85 1.17
N GLU A 6 -2.07 20.89 1.41
CA GLU A 6 -1.94 19.55 0.88
C GLU A 6 -3.24 19.07 0.24
N GLY A 7 -3.22 18.77 -1.05
CA GLY A 7 -4.44 18.52 -1.82
C GLY A 7 -5.37 19.72 -1.77
N ASN A 8 -6.62 19.50 -1.38
CA ASN A 8 -7.63 20.56 -1.27
C ASN A 8 -7.79 21.11 0.17
N VAL A 9 -6.89 20.76 1.09
CA VAL A 9 -6.96 21.21 2.47
C VAL A 9 -5.73 22.02 2.87
N VAL A 10 -5.90 22.84 3.90
CA VAL A 10 -4.85 23.58 4.59
C VAL A 10 -4.74 23.03 6.01
N ILE A 11 -3.55 22.74 6.48
CA ILE A 11 -3.31 22.24 7.84
C ILE A 11 -2.30 23.13 8.56
N ASP A 12 -2.55 23.36 9.84
CA ASP A 12 -1.59 23.96 10.73
C ASP A 12 -0.61 22.88 11.24
N VAL A 13 0.65 23.11 11.01
CA VAL A 13 1.76 22.23 11.39
C VAL A 13 2.79 23.00 12.23
N SER A 14 2.35 24.03 12.97
CA SER A 14 3.21 24.92 13.74
C SER A 14 4.13 24.19 14.74
N ASP A 15 3.73 23.02 15.19
CA ASP A 15 4.49 22.18 16.11
C ASP A 15 5.43 21.18 15.41
N ALA A 16 5.44 21.17 14.06
CA ALA A 16 6.42 20.43 13.29
C ALA A 16 7.67 21.28 13.12
N ASP A 17 8.77 20.87 13.76
CA ASP A 17 10.06 21.54 13.60
C ASP A 17 10.61 21.31 12.19
N TYR A 18 10.41 22.29 11.30
CA TYR A 18 10.88 22.29 9.91
C TYR A 18 12.35 22.74 9.79
N GLY A 19 13.21 22.33 10.73
CA GLY A 19 14.66 22.54 10.63
C GLY A 19 15.25 21.93 9.36
N LYS A 20 16.53 22.27 9.06
CA LYS A 20 17.23 21.88 7.82
C LYS A 20 17.23 20.38 7.51
N ILE A 21 16.96 19.51 8.49
CA ILE A 21 16.80 18.04 8.33
C ILE A 21 15.54 17.62 9.09
N PHE A 22 14.42 17.51 8.36
CA PHE A 22 13.18 17.02 8.94
C PHE A 22 13.21 15.50 9.09
N VAL A 23 13.34 15.02 10.33
CA VAL A 23 13.20 13.61 10.66
C VAL A 23 11.93 13.44 11.49
N PRO A 24 10.88 12.77 10.97
CA PRO A 24 9.67 12.52 11.72
C PRO A 24 10.00 11.76 13.02
N SER A 25 9.49 12.24 14.15
CA SER A 25 9.73 11.63 15.46
C SER A 25 8.44 11.47 16.24
N LYS A 26 8.34 10.39 17.04
CA LYS A 26 7.25 10.21 18.03
C LYS A 26 7.19 11.32 19.08
N LYS A 27 8.24 12.13 19.21
CA LYS A 27 8.32 13.26 20.17
C LYS A 27 7.64 14.53 19.64
N MET A 28 7.19 14.57 18.38
CA MET A 28 6.46 15.72 17.84
C MET A 28 5.17 15.94 18.63
N LYS A 29 4.85 17.21 18.92
CA LYS A 29 3.60 17.56 19.60
C LYS A 29 2.37 17.14 18.79
N VAL A 30 2.41 17.35 17.46
CA VAL A 30 1.44 16.85 16.50
C VAL A 30 2.20 16.22 15.35
N PHE A 31 1.86 14.97 15.03
CA PHE A 31 2.57 14.26 13.97
C PHE A 31 2.10 14.69 12.57
N TYR A 32 3.05 15.14 11.77
CA TYR A 32 2.90 15.32 10.32
C TYR A 32 4.21 14.96 9.62
N ASN A 33 4.13 14.16 8.56
CA ASN A 33 5.28 13.77 7.75
C ASN A 33 5.05 14.16 6.28
N PRO A 34 5.76 15.18 5.74
CA PRO A 34 5.62 15.62 4.35
C PRO A 34 6.06 14.54 3.35
N ARG A 35 7.00 13.64 3.70
CA ARG A 35 7.42 12.52 2.85
C ARG A 35 6.30 11.50 2.59
N MET A 36 5.29 11.46 3.48
CA MET A 36 4.11 10.61 3.32
C MET A 36 3.01 11.22 2.43
N LYS A 37 3.27 12.38 1.80
CA LYS A 37 2.29 13.01 0.90
C LYS A 37 1.85 12.08 -0.21
N HIS A 38 2.79 11.37 -0.85
CA HIS A 38 2.47 10.40 -1.90
C HIS A 38 1.55 9.27 -1.40
N ASN A 39 1.80 8.74 -0.19
CA ASN A 39 0.91 7.75 0.44
C ASN A 39 -0.52 8.30 0.56
N ARG A 40 -0.67 9.52 1.07
CA ARG A 40 -1.97 10.17 1.23
C ARG A 40 -2.63 10.47 -0.12
N ASP A 41 -1.87 10.91 -1.12
CA ASP A 41 -2.39 11.17 -2.48
C ASP A 41 -3.00 9.90 -3.08
N ILE A 42 -2.26 8.79 -3.08
CA ILE A 42 -2.77 7.50 -3.57
C ILE A 42 -3.93 6.99 -2.73
N SER A 43 -3.86 7.12 -1.40
CA SER A 43 -4.92 6.67 -0.49
C SER A 43 -6.24 7.38 -0.76
N VAL A 44 -6.23 8.71 -0.88
CA VAL A 44 -7.45 9.50 -1.13
C VAL A 44 -8.06 9.15 -2.50
N LEU A 45 -7.22 9.00 -3.54
CA LEU A 45 -7.67 8.55 -4.87
C LEU A 45 -8.30 7.16 -4.83
N PHE A 46 -7.65 6.25 -4.09
CA PHE A 46 -8.10 4.88 -3.95
C PHE A 46 -9.46 4.81 -3.21
N TYR A 47 -9.59 5.51 -2.09
CA TYR A 47 -10.84 5.55 -1.32
C TYR A 47 -11.99 6.17 -2.12
N ASP A 48 -11.74 7.26 -2.86
CA ASP A 48 -12.75 7.89 -3.70
C ASP A 48 -13.25 6.95 -4.80
N PHE A 49 -12.34 6.22 -5.45
CA PHE A 49 -12.73 5.25 -6.47
C PHE A 49 -13.47 4.06 -5.86
N TRP A 50 -12.92 3.47 -4.79
CA TRP A 50 -13.53 2.32 -4.12
C TRP A 50 -14.95 2.64 -3.63
N ALA A 51 -15.14 3.79 -3.00
CA ALA A 51 -16.44 4.23 -2.53
C ALA A 51 -17.47 4.36 -3.67
N LYS A 52 -17.04 4.80 -4.85
CA LYS A 52 -17.90 4.91 -6.04
C LYS A 52 -18.20 3.56 -6.68
N ALA A 53 -17.21 2.64 -6.72
CA ALA A 53 -17.36 1.34 -7.34
C ALA A 53 -18.21 0.39 -6.49
N VAL A 54 -18.00 0.40 -5.16
CA VAL A 54 -18.62 -0.56 -4.24
C VAL A 54 -20.02 -0.16 -3.83
N LYS A 55 -20.49 1.07 -4.07
CA LYS A 55 -21.90 1.34 -3.90
C LYS A 55 -22.38 2.45 -3.00
N LYS A 56 -22.13 3.34 -2.57
CA LYS A 56 -22.98 4.22 -1.73
C LYS A 56 -22.13 5.15 -0.85
N SER A 57 -21.31 5.91 -1.53
CA SER A 57 -20.35 6.84 -0.91
C SER A 57 -20.90 7.71 0.21
N GLU A 58 -22.18 8.06 0.18
CA GLU A 58 -22.74 9.05 1.12
C GLU A 58 -22.84 8.53 2.56
N ASN A 59 -23.04 7.25 2.76
CA ASN A 59 -23.22 6.64 4.09
C ASN A 59 -21.98 5.91 4.61
N LEU A 60 -20.88 5.88 3.82
CA LEU A 60 -19.66 5.20 4.22
C LEU A 60 -18.97 5.96 5.35
N VAL A 61 -18.51 5.23 6.35
CA VAL A 61 -17.73 5.73 7.47
C VAL A 61 -16.25 5.43 7.27
N PHE A 62 -15.43 6.47 7.21
CA PHE A 62 -13.98 6.37 7.18
C PHE A 62 -13.40 6.53 8.59
N PHE A 63 -12.57 5.60 9.01
CA PHE A 63 -11.90 5.60 10.30
C PHE A 63 -10.42 5.94 10.16
N ASP A 64 -10.03 7.16 10.52
CA ASP A 64 -8.65 7.63 10.64
C ASP A 64 -8.19 7.39 12.09
N GLY A 65 -7.70 6.19 12.34
CA GLY A 65 -7.51 5.69 13.71
C GLY A 65 -6.27 6.24 14.42
N MET A 66 -5.32 6.80 13.66
CA MET A 66 -4.06 7.41 14.16
C MET A 66 -3.82 8.71 13.39
N ALA A 67 -4.74 9.66 13.56
CA ALA A 67 -4.93 10.77 12.64
C ALA A 67 -3.81 11.82 12.65
N GLY A 68 -3.01 11.93 13.74
CA GLY A 68 -1.97 12.96 13.87
C GLY A 68 -2.53 14.36 13.65
N SER A 69 -2.11 15.03 12.59
CA SER A 69 -2.64 16.34 12.18
C SER A 69 -4.05 16.29 11.57
N GLY A 70 -4.61 15.10 11.34
CA GLY A 70 -5.89 14.89 10.68
C GLY A 70 -5.88 15.08 9.18
N VAL A 71 -4.73 15.31 8.57
CA VAL A 71 -4.61 15.64 7.14
C VAL A 71 -5.26 14.60 6.23
N LYS A 72 -5.19 13.30 6.55
CA LYS A 72 -5.77 12.24 5.73
C LYS A 72 -7.31 12.29 5.77
N GLY A 73 -7.89 12.28 6.97
CA GLY A 73 -9.35 12.37 7.14
C GLY A 73 -9.93 13.67 6.60
N LEU A 74 -9.24 14.81 6.77
CA LEU A 74 -9.62 16.10 6.17
C LEU A 74 -9.65 16.04 4.65
N ARG A 75 -8.62 15.43 4.03
CA ARG A 75 -8.56 15.24 2.58
C ARG A 75 -9.66 14.30 2.08
N VAL A 76 -9.98 13.25 2.85
CA VAL A 76 -11.11 12.36 2.54
C VAL A 76 -12.40 13.17 2.49
N LEU A 77 -12.69 14.02 3.50
CA LEU A 77 -13.88 14.89 3.52
C LEU A 77 -13.91 15.88 2.36
N ALA A 78 -12.76 16.47 2.01
CA ALA A 78 -12.67 17.54 1.00
C ALA A 78 -12.59 17.03 -0.44
N GLU A 79 -12.03 15.83 -0.66
CA GLU A 79 -11.62 15.37 -1.98
C GLU A 79 -12.38 14.15 -2.49
N THR A 80 -13.20 13.50 -1.62
CA THR A 80 -13.94 12.27 -1.96
C THR A 80 -15.45 12.43 -1.79
N GLY A 81 -16.20 11.39 -2.19
CA GLY A 81 -17.63 11.28 -1.92
C GLY A 81 -17.98 10.85 -0.49
N ILE A 82 -16.98 10.46 0.32
CA ILE A 82 -17.17 10.00 1.71
C ILE A 82 -17.45 11.21 2.59
N LYS A 83 -18.55 11.16 3.36
CA LYS A 83 -19.03 12.30 4.17
C LYS A 83 -18.89 12.08 5.67
N ASN A 84 -18.64 10.86 6.12
CA ASN A 84 -18.57 10.55 7.54
C ASN A 84 -17.14 10.11 7.88
N VAL A 85 -16.48 10.82 8.81
CA VAL A 85 -15.10 10.52 9.24
C VAL A 85 -15.03 10.44 10.76
N ILE A 86 -14.45 9.38 11.25
CA ILE A 86 -14.04 9.22 12.64
C ILE A 86 -12.54 9.52 12.70
N PHE A 87 -12.18 10.59 13.38
CA PHE A 87 -10.79 10.90 13.72
C PHE A 87 -10.47 10.40 15.12
N ASN A 88 -9.37 9.73 15.26
CA ASN A 88 -8.85 9.32 16.57
C ASN A 88 -7.35 9.53 16.64
N ASP A 89 -6.88 9.96 17.79
CA ASP A 89 -5.46 9.92 18.11
C ASP A 89 -5.31 9.78 19.63
N LEU A 90 -4.30 9.02 20.06
CA LEU A 90 -4.00 8.85 21.49
C LEU A 90 -3.45 10.15 22.12
N ASN A 91 -2.85 11.02 21.30
CA ASN A 91 -2.31 12.29 21.73
C ASN A 91 -3.41 13.37 21.74
N PRO A 92 -3.79 13.94 22.90
CA PRO A 92 -4.84 14.96 22.98
C PRO A 92 -4.52 16.23 22.17
N LYS A 93 -3.25 16.58 22.00
CA LYS A 93 -2.83 17.72 21.16
C LYS A 93 -3.14 17.51 19.68
N SER A 94 -3.09 16.26 19.20
CA SER A 94 -3.54 15.92 17.85
C SER A 94 -5.03 16.23 17.69
N ILE A 95 -5.85 15.91 18.67
CA ILE A 95 -7.31 16.18 18.63
C ILE A 95 -7.60 17.69 18.63
N GLU A 96 -6.87 18.48 19.43
CA GLU A 96 -6.97 19.94 19.42
C GLU A 96 -6.56 20.52 18.06
N ASN A 97 -5.46 20.03 17.49
CA ASN A 97 -4.99 20.44 16.17
C ASN A 97 -6.00 20.08 15.06
N ILE A 98 -6.60 18.87 15.11
CA ILE A 98 -7.64 18.46 14.16
C ILE A 98 -8.85 19.38 14.25
N LYS A 99 -9.30 19.76 15.46
CA LYS A 99 -10.38 20.73 15.66
C LYS A 99 -10.08 22.09 14.99
N SER A 100 -8.85 22.56 15.12
CA SER A 100 -8.39 23.80 14.49
C SER A 100 -8.34 23.64 12.96
N ASN A 101 -7.79 22.52 12.46
CA ASN A 101 -7.71 22.24 11.04
C ASN A 101 -9.10 22.08 10.37
N LEU A 102 -10.08 21.53 11.07
CA LEU A 102 -11.47 21.47 10.58
C LEU A 102 -12.07 22.87 10.40
N LYS A 103 -11.77 23.82 11.30
CA LYS A 103 -12.31 25.20 11.25
C LYS A 103 -11.69 26.04 10.14
N ILE A 104 -10.41 25.86 9.82
CA ILE A 104 -9.72 26.66 8.79
C ILE A 104 -10.02 26.20 7.36
N ASN A 105 -10.62 25.01 7.20
CA ASN A 105 -10.95 24.46 5.90
C ASN A 105 -12.41 24.72 5.53
N ASN A 106 -12.63 25.15 4.27
CA ASN A 106 -13.97 25.28 3.73
C ASN A 106 -14.49 23.93 3.23
N LEU A 107 -14.89 23.07 4.19
CA LEU A 107 -15.39 21.73 3.91
C LEU A 107 -16.85 21.75 3.44
N PRO A 108 -17.33 20.72 2.71
CA PRO A 108 -18.73 20.61 2.30
C PRO A 108 -19.69 20.67 3.50
N LYS A 109 -20.86 21.32 3.35
CA LYS A 109 -21.82 21.49 4.45
C LYS A 109 -22.45 20.18 4.96
N ASN A 110 -22.48 19.15 4.13
CA ASN A 110 -23.12 17.85 4.43
C ASN A 110 -22.12 16.80 4.94
N ILE A 111 -21.10 17.22 5.68
CA ILE A 111 -20.14 16.29 6.30
C ILE A 111 -20.51 16.02 7.75
N HIS A 112 -20.13 14.84 8.23
CA HIS A 112 -20.22 14.43 9.60
C HIS A 112 -18.86 13.94 10.09
N TYR A 113 -18.46 14.35 11.29
CA TYR A 113 -17.23 13.87 11.89
C TYR A 113 -17.35 13.69 13.39
N ASN A 114 -16.61 12.74 13.91
CA ASN A 114 -16.44 12.52 15.33
C ASN A 114 -14.96 12.57 15.68
N LEU A 115 -14.66 13.11 16.86
CA LEU A 115 -13.29 13.25 17.36
C LEU A 115 -13.16 12.46 18.66
N TYR A 116 -12.20 11.56 18.71
CA TYR A 116 -11.94 10.73 19.88
C TYR A 116 -10.47 10.84 20.32
N ASN A 117 -10.25 10.82 21.61
CA ASN A 117 -8.92 10.72 22.21
C ASN A 117 -8.84 9.41 23.01
N LEU A 118 -8.78 8.31 22.29
CA LEU A 118 -8.79 6.96 22.86
C LEU A 118 -7.65 6.11 22.27
N SER A 119 -7.34 4.99 22.91
CA SER A 119 -6.52 4.00 22.23
C SER A 119 -7.24 3.48 20.98
N PHE A 120 -6.48 3.22 19.94
CA PHE A 120 -7.01 2.71 18.66
C PHE A 120 -7.86 1.45 18.88
N GLN A 121 -7.34 0.52 19.69
CA GLN A 121 -7.98 -0.77 19.96
C GLN A 121 -9.35 -0.58 20.63
N ARG A 122 -9.40 0.28 21.65
CA ARG A 122 -10.64 0.58 22.35
C ARG A 122 -11.71 1.15 21.42
N LEU A 123 -11.33 2.17 20.64
CA LEU A 123 -12.29 2.83 19.77
C LEU A 123 -12.78 1.90 18.65
N LEU A 124 -11.90 1.07 18.09
CA LEU A 124 -12.26 0.11 17.05
C LEU A 124 -13.23 -0.98 17.58
N ALA A 125 -13.12 -1.34 18.86
CA ALA A 125 -14.08 -2.27 19.50
C ALA A 125 -15.47 -1.64 19.71
N GLU A 126 -15.55 -0.29 19.86
CA GLU A 126 -16.79 0.43 20.13
C GLU A 126 -17.47 0.99 18.87
N LYS A 127 -16.69 1.22 17.79
CA LYS A 127 -17.16 1.90 16.57
C LYS A 127 -16.90 1.04 15.34
N GLN A 128 -17.89 1.01 14.47
CA GLN A 128 -17.80 0.36 13.18
C GLN A 128 -17.47 1.37 12.08
N ALA A 129 -16.73 0.93 11.08
CA ALA A 129 -16.42 1.70 9.90
C ALA A 129 -16.50 0.82 8.65
N ASP A 130 -16.62 1.44 7.49
CA ASP A 130 -16.59 0.76 6.19
C ASP A 130 -15.18 0.77 5.60
N ILE A 131 -14.40 1.77 6.01
CA ILE A 131 -12.99 1.94 5.64
C ILE A 131 -12.18 2.18 6.91
N VAL A 132 -11.23 1.29 7.19
CA VAL A 132 -10.28 1.43 8.31
C VAL A 132 -8.89 1.73 7.76
N ASP A 133 -8.32 2.88 8.15
CA ASP A 133 -6.94 3.22 7.83
C ASP A 133 -6.04 3.04 9.06
N LEU A 134 -5.18 2.04 9.00
CA LEU A 134 -4.17 1.74 10.00
C LEU A 134 -2.81 2.25 9.52
N ASP A 135 -2.40 3.42 10.00
CA ASP A 135 -1.14 4.09 9.61
C ASP A 135 -0.26 4.40 10.85
N PRO A 136 0.25 3.37 11.55
CA PRO A 136 1.06 3.53 12.75
C PRO A 136 2.47 3.99 12.40
N PHE A 137 3.15 4.55 13.40
CA PHE A 137 4.58 4.75 13.35
C PHE A 137 5.32 3.42 13.57
N GLY A 138 5.95 2.86 12.54
CA GLY A 138 6.69 1.59 12.58
C GLY A 138 5.87 0.41 12.08
N THR A 139 5.77 -0.64 12.90
CA THR A 139 5.07 -1.87 12.53
C THR A 139 3.57 -1.80 12.78
N PRO A 140 2.71 -2.27 11.86
CA PRO A 140 1.28 -2.38 12.08
C PRO A 140 0.88 -3.62 12.91
N VAL A 141 1.80 -4.54 13.17
CA VAL A 141 1.52 -5.85 13.78
C VAL A 141 0.79 -5.74 15.12
N LEU A 142 1.16 -4.76 15.95
CA LEU A 142 0.57 -4.55 17.28
C LEU A 142 -0.94 -4.22 17.25
N PHE A 143 -1.44 -3.82 16.10
CA PHE A 143 -2.83 -3.37 15.90
C PHE A 143 -3.63 -4.32 15.01
N LEU A 144 -2.94 -5.15 14.22
CA LEU A 144 -3.55 -5.92 13.15
C LEU A 144 -4.55 -6.95 13.66
N ASP A 145 -4.25 -7.64 14.76
CA ASP A 145 -5.19 -8.59 15.40
C ASP A 145 -6.51 -7.90 15.79
N PHE A 146 -6.45 -6.68 16.34
CA PHE A 146 -7.64 -5.91 16.70
C PHE A 146 -8.44 -5.48 15.45
N VAL A 147 -7.76 -5.06 14.39
CA VAL A 147 -8.42 -4.70 13.13
C VAL A 147 -9.15 -5.89 12.56
N LEU A 148 -8.49 -7.05 12.47
CA LEU A 148 -9.05 -8.25 11.84
C LEU A 148 -10.11 -8.93 12.71
N ALA A 149 -9.96 -8.90 14.04
CA ALA A 149 -10.98 -9.43 14.97
C ALA A 149 -12.32 -8.67 14.86
N ASN A 150 -12.31 -7.40 14.48
CA ASN A 150 -13.50 -6.56 14.34
C ASN A 150 -13.93 -6.36 12.88
N ALA A 151 -13.16 -6.88 11.91
CA ALA A 151 -13.41 -6.67 10.50
C ALA A 151 -14.63 -7.47 10.00
N ARG A 152 -15.33 -6.90 9.04
CA ARG A 152 -16.53 -7.49 8.44
C ARG A 152 -16.34 -7.69 6.93
N LYS A 153 -17.03 -8.69 6.41
CA LYS A 153 -17.07 -8.90 4.95
C LYS A 153 -17.45 -7.63 4.19
N GLY A 154 -16.67 -7.29 3.18
CA GLY A 154 -16.87 -6.11 2.32
C GLY A 154 -16.25 -4.83 2.88
N GLU A 155 -15.68 -4.84 4.08
CA GLU A 155 -14.94 -3.72 4.64
C GLU A 155 -13.61 -3.53 3.91
N LEU A 156 -13.22 -2.28 3.69
CA LEU A 156 -11.92 -1.92 3.15
C LEU A 156 -10.95 -1.61 4.29
N ILE A 157 -9.87 -2.35 4.35
CA ILE A 157 -8.78 -2.08 5.29
C ILE A 157 -7.55 -1.63 4.50
N SER A 158 -6.89 -0.62 5.03
CA SER A 158 -5.62 -0.14 4.49
C SER A 158 -4.57 -0.05 5.58
N ILE A 159 -3.39 -0.57 5.29
CA ILE A 159 -2.31 -0.74 6.27
C ILE A 159 -1.03 -0.13 5.72
N THR A 160 -0.35 0.65 6.56
CA THR A 160 1.02 1.14 6.30
C THR A 160 1.99 0.47 7.26
N ALA A 161 3.13 0.02 6.75
CA ALA A 161 4.30 -0.38 7.53
C ALA A 161 5.47 0.55 7.17
N THR A 162 6.05 1.20 8.17
CA THR A 162 7.24 2.07 8.01
C THR A 162 8.52 1.45 8.59
N ASP A 163 8.43 0.25 9.14
CA ASP A 163 9.58 -0.55 9.61
C ASP A 163 10.23 -1.37 8.48
N THR A 164 10.40 -0.73 7.32
CA THR A 164 10.92 -1.35 6.09
C THR A 164 12.30 -1.96 6.26
N ALA A 165 13.16 -1.40 7.11
CA ALA A 165 14.47 -1.99 7.43
C ALA A 165 14.34 -3.37 8.06
N VAL A 166 13.31 -3.58 8.88
CA VAL A 166 12.98 -4.89 9.50
C VAL A 166 12.47 -5.85 8.45
N LEU A 167 11.46 -5.44 7.69
CA LEU A 167 10.84 -6.27 6.65
C LEU A 167 11.82 -6.67 5.53
N CYS A 168 12.80 -5.80 5.22
CA CYS A 168 13.84 -6.06 4.22
C CYS A 168 15.06 -6.82 4.78
N GLY A 169 15.15 -7.04 6.09
CA GLY A 169 16.32 -7.67 6.71
C GLY A 169 17.61 -6.89 6.49
N ALA A 170 17.57 -5.54 6.63
CA ALA A 170 18.69 -4.66 6.30
C ALA A 170 19.95 -4.93 7.13
N SER A 171 19.83 -5.52 8.32
CA SER A 171 20.90 -6.00 9.19
C SER A 171 20.48 -7.34 9.84
N GLN A 172 21.43 -8.04 10.45
CA GLN A 172 21.13 -9.27 11.20
C GLN A 172 20.11 -9.02 12.32
N GLN A 173 20.25 -7.93 13.07
CA GLN A 173 19.30 -7.54 14.12
C GLN A 173 17.90 -7.29 13.54
N ASN A 174 17.81 -6.66 12.35
CA ASN A 174 16.54 -6.44 11.68
C ASN A 174 15.94 -7.76 11.20
N SER A 175 16.74 -8.71 10.71
CA SER A 175 16.26 -10.06 10.34
C SER A 175 15.68 -10.80 11.54
N GLN A 176 16.40 -10.86 12.67
CA GLN A 176 15.91 -11.46 13.91
C GLN A 176 14.64 -10.76 14.43
N LYS A 177 14.56 -9.43 14.29
CA LYS A 177 13.36 -8.69 14.64
C LYS A 177 12.19 -9.02 13.71
N CYS A 178 12.43 -9.21 12.41
CA CYS A 178 11.42 -9.64 11.46
C CYS A 178 10.86 -11.02 11.81
N GLU A 179 11.73 -11.97 12.10
CA GLU A 179 11.35 -13.31 12.55
C GLU A 179 10.46 -13.28 13.79
N ARG A 180 10.82 -12.46 14.77
CA ARG A 180 10.06 -12.33 16.02
C ARG A 180 8.71 -11.64 15.84
N ILE A 181 8.62 -10.61 14.97
CA ILE A 181 7.41 -9.78 14.83
C ILE A 181 6.48 -10.32 13.76
N TYR A 182 7.04 -10.68 12.58
CA TYR A 182 6.25 -11.13 11.41
C TYR A 182 6.22 -12.66 11.27
N PHE A 183 6.95 -13.39 12.14
CA PHE A 183 7.11 -14.84 12.04
C PHE A 183 7.54 -15.27 10.63
N SER A 184 8.53 -14.55 10.10
CA SER A 184 9.00 -14.72 8.74
C SER A 184 10.46 -14.27 8.60
N THR A 185 11.26 -15.07 7.92
CA THR A 185 12.68 -14.77 7.63
C THR A 185 12.78 -13.90 6.38
N PRO A 186 13.36 -12.70 6.44
CA PRO A 186 13.61 -11.86 5.27
C PRO A 186 14.84 -12.34 4.50
N SER A 187 15.01 -11.87 3.26
CA SER A 187 16.19 -12.18 2.43
C SER A 187 16.95 -10.91 2.06
N LYS A 188 18.22 -10.84 2.45
CA LYS A 188 19.10 -9.72 2.11
C LYS A 188 19.70 -9.93 0.72
N ASN A 189 18.92 -9.65 -0.32
CA ASN A 189 19.35 -9.70 -1.71
C ASN A 189 18.77 -8.52 -2.50
N GLU A 190 18.98 -8.48 -3.80
CA GLU A 190 18.47 -7.40 -4.67
C GLU A 190 16.94 -7.25 -4.66
N SER A 191 16.18 -8.32 -4.36
CA SER A 191 14.72 -8.28 -4.26
C SER A 191 14.19 -8.12 -2.84
N MET A 192 15.02 -7.66 -1.89
CA MET A 192 14.63 -7.51 -0.46
C MET A 192 13.38 -6.64 -0.23
N LYS A 193 13.14 -5.61 -1.05
CA LYS A 193 11.94 -4.76 -0.94
C LYS A 193 10.67 -5.53 -1.30
N GLU A 194 10.73 -6.34 -2.37
CA GLU A 194 9.62 -7.21 -2.74
C GLU A 194 9.39 -8.30 -1.68
N THR A 195 10.46 -8.95 -1.23
CA THR A 195 10.40 -9.92 -0.13
C THR A 195 9.74 -9.32 1.10
N GLY A 196 10.13 -8.10 1.50
CA GLY A 196 9.56 -7.40 2.64
C GLY A 196 8.06 -7.10 2.48
N LEU A 197 7.64 -6.64 1.30
CA LEU A 197 6.20 -6.46 1.03
C LEU A 197 5.44 -7.79 1.10
N ARG A 198 5.99 -8.85 0.53
CA ARG A 198 5.40 -10.20 0.57
C ARG A 198 5.32 -10.76 1.99
N ILE A 199 6.29 -10.46 2.86
CA ILE A 199 6.26 -10.80 4.29
C ILE A 199 5.09 -10.08 4.97
N LEU A 200 4.93 -8.78 4.74
CA LEU A 200 3.81 -8.00 5.30
C LEU A 200 2.46 -8.60 4.87
N LEU A 201 2.27 -8.84 3.57
CA LEU A 201 1.02 -9.40 3.04
C LEU A 201 0.76 -10.82 3.54
N GLY A 202 1.81 -11.65 3.63
CA GLY A 202 1.72 -13.00 4.19
C GLY A 202 1.33 -13.01 5.67
N TYR A 203 1.84 -12.05 6.44
CA TYR A 203 1.44 -11.86 7.83
C TYR A 203 -0.03 -11.44 7.95
N ILE A 204 -0.47 -10.45 7.15
CA ILE A 204 -1.87 -10.03 7.09
C ILE A 204 -2.79 -11.21 6.77
N ALA A 205 -2.46 -11.97 5.72
CA ALA A 205 -3.29 -13.10 5.27
C ALA A 205 -3.39 -14.22 6.30
N ARG A 206 -2.26 -14.59 6.93
CA ARG A 206 -2.24 -15.61 7.99
C ARG A 206 -2.98 -15.15 9.26
N THR A 207 -2.88 -13.86 9.60
CA THR A 207 -3.61 -13.30 10.74
C THR A 207 -5.11 -13.24 10.44
N ALA A 208 -5.53 -12.83 9.25
CA ALA A 208 -6.94 -12.81 8.86
C ALA A 208 -7.58 -14.20 8.92
N ALA A 209 -6.86 -15.23 8.47
CA ALA A 209 -7.34 -16.61 8.50
C ALA A 209 -7.70 -17.11 9.92
N LYS A 210 -7.00 -16.63 10.99
CA LYS A 210 -7.35 -16.93 12.39
C LYS A 210 -8.77 -16.52 12.74
N TYR A 211 -9.29 -15.49 12.08
CA TYR A 211 -10.63 -14.93 12.30
C TYR A 211 -11.66 -15.39 11.24
N GLY A 212 -11.31 -16.40 10.42
CA GLY A 212 -12.17 -16.88 9.34
C GLY A 212 -12.34 -15.86 8.20
N LEU A 213 -11.35 -14.99 8.02
CA LEU A 213 -11.34 -13.92 7.04
C LEU A 213 -10.24 -14.13 5.99
N PHE A 214 -10.47 -13.62 4.79
CA PHE A 214 -9.51 -13.62 3.69
C PHE A 214 -9.33 -12.19 3.16
N PRO A 215 -8.10 -11.65 3.12
CA PRO A 215 -7.82 -10.34 2.54
C PRO A 215 -7.69 -10.45 1.02
N LEU A 216 -8.63 -9.87 0.29
CA LEU A 216 -8.49 -9.66 -1.15
C LEU A 216 -7.65 -8.40 -1.38
N PHE A 217 -6.37 -8.57 -1.68
CA PHE A 217 -5.45 -7.45 -1.92
C PHE A 217 -5.79 -6.73 -3.22
N LEU A 218 -6.39 -5.53 -3.11
CA LEU A 218 -6.80 -4.70 -4.23
C LEU A 218 -5.63 -3.90 -4.81
N LEU A 219 -4.72 -3.42 -3.93
CA LEU A 219 -3.50 -2.71 -4.29
C LEU A 219 -2.49 -2.81 -3.16
N SER A 220 -1.27 -3.26 -3.45
CA SER A 220 -0.17 -3.28 -2.48
C SER A 220 1.13 -2.87 -3.17
N TYR A 221 1.93 -2.03 -2.50
CA TYR A 221 3.16 -1.52 -3.07
C TYR A 221 4.18 -1.13 -2.00
N SER A 222 5.44 -1.06 -2.42
CA SER A 222 6.54 -0.48 -1.64
C SER A 222 7.00 0.82 -2.31
N LYS A 223 7.14 1.88 -1.52
CA LYS A 223 7.62 3.18 -2.00
C LYS A 223 8.48 3.85 -0.93
N ASP A 224 9.66 4.33 -1.32
CA ASP A 224 10.59 5.04 -0.43
C ASP A 224 10.84 4.27 0.89
N HIS A 225 10.25 4.72 1.99
CA HIS A 225 10.44 4.16 3.33
C HIS A 225 9.16 3.55 3.92
N TYR A 226 8.19 3.18 3.09
CA TYR A 226 6.98 2.53 3.57
C TYR A 226 6.47 1.46 2.59
N MET A 227 5.71 0.53 3.14
CA MET A 227 4.92 -0.45 2.41
C MET A 227 3.45 -0.20 2.70
N ARG A 228 2.61 -0.29 1.69
CA ARG A 228 1.19 -0.02 1.78
C ARG A 228 0.38 -1.17 1.20
N ALA A 229 -0.69 -1.56 1.88
CA ALA A 229 -1.65 -2.54 1.40
C ALA A 229 -3.08 -2.01 1.56
N PHE A 230 -3.90 -2.17 0.52
CA PHE A 230 -5.34 -1.95 0.49
C PHE A 230 -6.00 -3.29 0.17
N PHE A 231 -6.90 -3.74 1.00
CA PHE A 231 -7.58 -5.01 0.80
C PHE A 231 -9.01 -4.97 1.30
N SER A 232 -9.89 -5.65 0.58
CA SER A 232 -11.26 -5.91 1.02
C SER A 232 -11.31 -7.21 1.81
N ILE A 233 -12.21 -7.26 2.79
CA ILE A 233 -12.41 -8.46 3.60
C ILE A 233 -13.44 -9.38 2.96
N GLU A 234 -13.04 -10.64 2.74
CA GLU A 234 -13.90 -11.74 2.33
C GLU A 234 -13.95 -12.82 3.42
N LYS A 235 -14.94 -13.71 3.34
CA LYS A 235 -14.95 -14.90 4.20
C LYS A 235 -13.88 -15.88 3.74
N TYR A 236 -13.12 -16.40 4.69
CA TYR A 236 -12.16 -17.46 4.44
C TYR A 236 -12.86 -18.74 3.96
N LYS A 237 -12.31 -19.35 2.92
CA LYS A 237 -12.69 -20.67 2.44
C LYS A 237 -11.49 -21.59 2.56
N GLN A 238 -11.73 -22.87 2.84
CA GLN A 238 -10.64 -23.85 2.87
C GLN A 238 -9.88 -23.84 1.53
N GLY A 239 -8.57 -23.77 1.61
CA GLY A 239 -7.69 -23.67 0.45
C GLY A 239 -7.36 -22.24 -0.02
N ASP A 240 -7.96 -21.20 0.55
CA ASP A 240 -7.70 -19.80 0.12
C ASP A 240 -6.23 -19.39 0.25
N LEU A 241 -5.50 -19.95 1.21
CA LEU A 241 -4.06 -19.70 1.39
C LEU A 241 -3.17 -20.71 0.66
N ASP A 242 -3.76 -21.78 0.09
CA ASP A 242 -2.99 -22.79 -0.63
C ASP A 242 -2.26 -22.14 -1.81
N ARG A 243 -0.97 -22.45 -1.96
CA ARG A 243 -0.09 -21.87 -2.97
C ARG A 243 -0.01 -20.33 -2.97
N LYS A 244 -0.58 -19.66 -1.95
CA LYS A 244 -0.44 -18.21 -1.76
C LYS A 244 0.52 -17.87 -0.61
N ILE A 245 0.76 -18.81 0.30
CA ILE A 245 1.79 -18.72 1.35
C ILE A 245 2.87 -19.75 1.05
N GLY A 246 4.11 -19.34 1.12
CA GLY A 246 5.26 -20.23 0.90
C GLY A 246 6.58 -19.54 1.15
N HIS A 247 7.65 -20.11 0.60
CA HIS A 247 9.01 -19.65 0.81
C HIS A 247 9.72 -19.44 -0.54
N ILE A 248 10.72 -18.56 -0.55
CA ILE A 248 11.61 -18.35 -1.69
C ILE A 248 13.01 -18.74 -1.24
N SER A 249 13.61 -19.74 -1.90
CA SER A 249 15.01 -20.06 -1.74
C SER A 249 15.85 -19.31 -2.77
N PHE A 250 17.03 -18.85 -2.34
CA PHE A 250 18.00 -18.11 -3.14
C PHE A 250 19.40 -18.68 -2.92
N CYS A 251 20.11 -18.95 -4.02
CA CYS A 251 21.50 -19.35 -4.00
C CYS A 251 22.41 -18.17 -4.36
N ALA A 252 23.26 -17.74 -3.43
CA ALA A 252 24.20 -16.65 -3.69
C ALA A 252 25.32 -17.02 -4.65
N ALA A 253 25.66 -18.34 -4.78
CA ALA A 253 26.73 -18.79 -5.65
C ALA A 253 26.32 -18.83 -7.12
N CYS A 254 25.14 -19.36 -7.45
CA CYS A 254 24.68 -19.51 -8.84
C CYS A 254 23.46 -18.67 -9.18
N ASN A 255 22.96 -17.83 -8.26
CA ASN A 255 21.77 -16.98 -8.37
C ASN A 255 20.43 -17.71 -8.66
N LYS A 256 20.41 -19.03 -8.61
CA LYS A 256 19.17 -19.80 -8.75
C LYS A 256 18.18 -19.44 -7.66
N ARG A 257 16.92 -19.33 -8.03
CA ARG A 257 15.80 -19.03 -7.13
C ARG A 257 14.68 -20.02 -7.36
N LYS A 258 13.99 -20.41 -6.27
CA LYS A 258 12.88 -21.35 -6.34
C LYS A 258 11.79 -20.96 -5.35
N VAL A 259 10.53 -21.11 -5.76
CA VAL A 259 9.38 -21.08 -4.86
C VAL A 259 9.19 -22.44 -4.22
N ASN A 260 8.96 -22.47 -2.93
CA ASN A 260 8.67 -23.68 -2.16
C ASN A 260 7.36 -23.49 -1.40
N PHE A 261 6.42 -24.40 -1.59
CA PHE A 261 5.11 -24.41 -0.88
C PHE A 261 5.11 -25.41 0.27
N GLU A 262 6.03 -26.35 0.26
CA GLU A 262 6.16 -27.38 1.28
C GLU A 262 6.88 -26.85 2.51
N GLN A 263 6.64 -27.51 3.66
CA GLN A 263 7.33 -27.17 4.91
C GLN A 263 8.76 -27.79 4.97
N CYS A 264 9.03 -28.80 4.15
CA CYS A 264 10.33 -29.44 4.03
C CYS A 264 10.96 -29.02 2.70
N PHE A 265 12.06 -28.29 2.73
CA PHE A 265 12.82 -27.88 1.56
C PHE A 265 14.32 -28.11 1.80
N SER A 266 15.07 -28.33 0.71
CA SER A 266 16.50 -28.44 0.79
C SER A 266 17.14 -27.11 1.23
N TYR A 267 18.14 -27.18 2.07
CA TYR A 267 19.01 -26.06 2.42
C TYR A 267 20.27 -25.98 1.54
N VAL A 268 20.44 -26.93 0.62
CA VAL A 268 21.58 -27.02 -0.30
C VAL A 268 21.08 -26.89 -1.74
N CYS A 269 21.73 -26.03 -2.50
CA CYS A 269 21.47 -25.83 -3.92
C CYS A 269 22.04 -27.00 -4.74
N GLU A 270 21.52 -27.22 -5.93
CA GLU A 270 22.08 -28.19 -6.90
C GLU A 270 23.57 -27.93 -7.24
N CYS A 271 24.05 -26.69 -7.07
CA CYS A 271 25.46 -26.35 -7.22
C CYS A 271 26.34 -26.65 -5.99
N GLY A 272 25.77 -27.24 -4.93
CA GLY A 272 26.44 -27.57 -3.67
C GLY A 272 26.50 -26.45 -2.64
N ALA A 273 26.09 -25.20 -2.96
CA ALA A 273 26.14 -24.09 -2.03
C ALA A 273 24.89 -24.03 -1.12
N ASN A 274 25.03 -23.42 0.05
CA ASN A 274 23.91 -23.21 0.96
C ASN A 274 22.91 -22.21 0.39
N LEU A 275 21.61 -22.52 0.58
CA LEU A 275 20.49 -21.67 0.20
C LEU A 275 20.10 -20.74 1.34
N THR A 276 19.81 -19.50 1.01
CA THR A 276 19.06 -18.58 1.88
C THR A 276 17.56 -18.76 1.62
N ILE A 277 16.77 -18.90 2.68
CA ILE A 277 15.33 -19.14 2.57
C ILE A 277 14.59 -18.00 3.21
N ALA A 278 13.73 -17.35 2.45
CA ALA A 278 12.86 -16.27 2.91
C ALA A 278 11.43 -16.78 3.04
N GLY A 279 10.72 -16.34 4.06
CA GLY A 279 9.32 -16.69 4.31
C GLY A 279 9.05 -17.22 5.71
N PRO A 280 7.80 -17.66 5.97
CA PRO A 280 6.66 -17.76 5.05
C PRO A 280 6.16 -16.39 4.59
N LEU A 281 5.88 -16.23 3.30
CA LEU A 281 5.51 -14.95 2.69
C LEU A 281 4.40 -15.13 1.63
N TRP A 282 3.79 -14.01 1.21
CA TRP A 282 2.75 -14.00 0.20
C TRP A 282 3.32 -14.22 -1.20
N LEU A 283 2.84 -15.24 -1.89
CA LEU A 283 3.22 -15.60 -3.27
C LEU A 283 2.17 -15.18 -4.30
N GLY A 284 1.01 -14.72 -3.84
CA GLY A 284 -0.04 -14.20 -4.70
C GLY A 284 0.25 -12.80 -5.26
N ASN A 285 -0.74 -12.24 -5.91
CA ASN A 285 -0.67 -10.94 -6.56
C ASN A 285 -0.68 -9.78 -5.56
N PHE A 286 -0.09 -8.64 -5.97
CA PHE A 286 -0.11 -7.37 -5.23
C PHE A 286 -1.33 -6.50 -5.55
N ILE A 287 -2.04 -6.82 -6.62
CA ILE A 287 -3.14 -6.05 -7.16
C ILE A 287 -4.24 -7.01 -7.63
N ASP A 288 -5.48 -6.64 -7.41
CA ASP A 288 -6.61 -7.33 -8.02
C ASP A 288 -6.85 -6.80 -9.44
N MET A 289 -6.78 -7.72 -10.42
CA MET A 289 -6.94 -7.34 -11.83
C MET A 289 -8.38 -7.00 -12.20
N GLY A 290 -9.37 -7.48 -11.44
CA GLY A 290 -10.77 -7.06 -11.59
C GLY A 290 -10.91 -5.58 -11.24
N PHE A 291 -10.44 -5.20 -10.05
CA PHE A 291 -10.44 -3.81 -9.59
C PHE A 291 -9.64 -2.88 -10.52
N TYR A 292 -8.47 -3.30 -11.01
CA TYR A 292 -7.70 -2.54 -11.99
C TYR A 292 -8.49 -2.28 -13.29
N LYS A 293 -9.15 -3.32 -13.83
CA LYS A 293 -9.97 -3.21 -15.04
C LYS A 293 -11.20 -2.31 -14.83
N GLU A 294 -11.77 -2.28 -13.63
CA GLU A 294 -12.87 -1.37 -13.30
C GLU A 294 -12.44 0.09 -13.36
N ILE A 295 -11.25 0.42 -12.80
CA ILE A 295 -10.69 1.77 -12.90
C ILE A 295 -10.41 2.15 -14.36
N ASP A 296 -9.76 1.26 -15.12
CA ASP A 296 -9.44 1.47 -16.53
C ASP A 296 -10.71 1.67 -17.38
N GLY A 297 -11.72 0.83 -17.16
CA GLY A 297 -13.04 0.94 -17.82
C GLY A 297 -13.75 2.25 -17.50
N PHE A 298 -13.70 2.68 -16.22
CA PHE A 298 -14.25 3.97 -15.80
C PHE A 298 -13.55 5.14 -16.51
N VAL A 299 -12.24 5.19 -16.48
CA VAL A 299 -11.43 6.25 -17.11
C VAL A 299 -11.70 6.31 -18.62
N LYS A 300 -11.70 5.17 -19.32
CA LYS A 300 -12.00 5.08 -20.75
C LYS A 300 -13.41 5.58 -21.10
N LYS A 301 -14.41 5.18 -20.30
CA LYS A 301 -15.82 5.59 -20.50
C LYS A 301 -15.98 7.10 -20.33
N GLN A 302 -15.35 7.68 -19.31
CA GLN A 302 -15.42 9.12 -19.08
C GLN A 302 -14.69 9.93 -20.16
N ASN A 303 -13.50 9.48 -20.59
CA ASN A 303 -12.76 10.10 -21.67
C ASN A 303 -13.56 10.13 -23.00
N LYS A 304 -14.31 9.06 -23.30
CA LYS A 304 -15.20 9.04 -24.47
C LYS A 304 -16.32 10.10 -24.37
N LYS A 305 -16.95 10.23 -23.18
CA LYS A 305 -17.99 11.24 -22.95
C LYS A 305 -17.47 12.66 -23.10
N ILE A 306 -16.28 12.95 -22.57
CA ILE A 306 -15.65 14.28 -22.67
C ILE A 306 -15.36 14.62 -24.15
N LYS A 307 -14.73 13.72 -24.89
CA LYS A 307 -14.46 13.91 -26.32
C LYS A 307 -15.74 14.15 -27.14
N PHE A 308 -16.83 13.51 -26.78
CA PHE A 308 -18.13 13.73 -27.43
C PHE A 308 -18.69 15.12 -27.10
N SER A 309 -18.63 15.54 -25.84
CA SER A 309 -19.08 16.87 -25.38
C SER A 309 -18.27 18.02 -26.02
N GLU A 310 -16.97 17.83 -26.17
CA GLU A 310 -16.09 18.79 -26.87
C GLU A 310 -16.46 18.94 -28.34
N LYS A 311 -16.77 17.83 -29.03
CA LYS A 311 -17.21 17.87 -30.43
C LYS A 311 -18.56 18.58 -30.64
N THR A 312 -19.46 18.49 -29.65
CA THR A 312 -20.79 19.10 -29.71
C THR A 312 -20.83 20.55 -29.20
N LYS A 313 -19.66 21.16 -28.87
CA LYS A 313 -19.54 22.51 -28.28
C LYS A 313 -20.38 22.75 -27.01
N ASN A 314 -20.85 21.71 -26.34
CA ASN A 314 -21.63 21.77 -25.11
C ASN A 314 -20.70 21.68 -23.87
N THR A 315 -19.75 22.62 -23.76
CA THR A 315 -18.84 22.65 -22.60
C THR A 315 -19.50 23.40 -21.46
N THR A 316 -20.14 22.68 -20.57
CA THR A 316 -20.75 23.22 -19.34
C THR A 316 -19.78 23.12 -18.15
N LEU A 317 -20.09 23.83 -17.05
CA LEU A 317 -19.37 23.70 -15.74
C LEU A 317 -19.23 22.22 -15.32
N ASN A 318 -20.21 21.40 -15.67
CA ASN A 318 -20.25 19.96 -15.43
C ASN A 318 -19.13 19.21 -16.18
N THR A 319 -18.72 19.67 -17.38
CA THR A 319 -17.65 19.07 -18.16
C THR A 319 -16.26 19.31 -17.52
N GLN A 320 -16.03 20.46 -16.90
CA GLN A 320 -14.78 20.75 -16.20
C GLN A 320 -14.64 19.90 -14.92
N GLN A 321 -15.71 19.69 -14.19
CA GLN A 321 -15.71 18.79 -13.02
C GLN A 321 -15.46 17.34 -13.43
N GLN A 322 -16.05 16.89 -14.53
CA GLN A 322 -15.81 15.56 -15.09
C GLN A 322 -14.35 15.40 -15.55
N LEU A 323 -13.76 16.39 -16.21
CA LEU A 323 -12.35 16.39 -16.60
C LEU A 323 -11.41 16.24 -15.39
N ARG A 324 -11.64 16.98 -14.31
CA ARG A 324 -10.86 16.86 -13.08
C ARG A 324 -10.98 15.47 -12.46
N ALA A 325 -12.19 14.90 -12.42
CA ALA A 325 -12.42 13.56 -11.88
C ALA A 325 -11.70 12.49 -12.71
N VAL A 326 -11.72 12.59 -14.04
CA VAL A 326 -11.03 11.67 -14.94
C VAL A 326 -9.52 11.76 -14.77
N GLN A 327 -8.97 12.98 -14.75
CA GLN A 327 -7.53 13.19 -14.53
C GLN A 327 -7.05 12.58 -13.21
N LYS A 328 -7.88 12.67 -12.18
CA LYS A 328 -7.64 12.12 -10.84
C LYS A 328 -7.47 10.59 -10.90
N PHE A 329 -8.41 9.89 -11.52
CA PHE A 329 -8.36 8.42 -11.62
C PHE A 329 -7.36 7.92 -12.69
N ASP A 330 -7.08 8.72 -13.72
CA ASP A 330 -6.01 8.42 -14.67
C ASP A 330 -4.63 8.41 -13.98
N ASN A 331 -4.40 9.30 -13.01
CA ASN A 331 -3.19 9.29 -12.20
C ASN A 331 -3.08 8.02 -11.34
N LEU A 332 -4.20 7.57 -10.73
CA LEU A 332 -4.22 6.30 -10.00
C LEU A 332 -3.92 5.13 -10.95
N LEU A 333 -4.55 5.11 -12.12
CA LEU A 333 -4.34 4.07 -13.12
C LEU A 333 -2.89 4.02 -13.61
N LYS A 334 -2.27 5.18 -13.88
CA LYS A 334 -0.85 5.28 -14.25
C LYS A 334 0.06 4.73 -13.15
N PHE A 335 -0.25 5.00 -11.90
CA PHE A 335 0.47 4.44 -10.77
C PHE A 335 0.33 2.92 -10.68
N MET A 336 -0.88 2.37 -10.91
CA MET A 336 -1.16 0.94 -10.83
C MET A 336 -0.65 0.14 -12.04
N LYS A 337 -0.43 0.78 -13.18
CA LYS A 337 -0.04 0.11 -14.45
C LYS A 337 1.22 -0.75 -14.34
N PRO A 338 2.35 -0.28 -13.77
CA PRO A 338 3.53 -1.12 -13.58
C PRO A 338 3.26 -2.33 -12.69
N LEU A 339 2.53 -2.12 -11.58
CA LEU A 339 2.16 -3.21 -10.66
C LEU A 339 1.27 -4.26 -11.36
N ALA A 340 0.34 -3.82 -12.21
CA ALA A 340 -0.51 -4.72 -12.99
C ALA A 340 0.33 -5.54 -13.99
N ALA A 341 1.34 -4.95 -14.60
CA ALA A 341 2.24 -5.65 -15.53
C ALA A 341 3.08 -6.73 -14.84
N GLU A 342 3.40 -6.57 -13.54
CA GLU A 342 4.23 -7.50 -12.78
C GLU A 342 3.52 -8.80 -12.35
N GLN A 343 2.18 -8.88 -12.46
CA GLN A 343 1.37 -9.98 -11.88
C GLN A 343 1.69 -11.37 -12.45
N ASN A 344 2.13 -11.44 -13.70
CA ASN A 344 2.35 -12.70 -14.41
C ASN A 344 3.79 -13.21 -14.29
N PHE A 345 4.61 -12.60 -13.42
CA PHE A 345 6.00 -12.93 -13.26
C PHE A 345 6.29 -13.54 -11.90
N LEU A 346 7.46 -14.17 -11.78
CA LEU A 346 7.93 -14.81 -10.56
C LEU A 346 7.98 -13.82 -9.37
N PRO A 347 7.88 -14.31 -8.12
CA PRO A 347 7.75 -13.48 -6.93
C PRO A 347 9.09 -12.86 -6.46
N TRP A 348 9.89 -12.42 -7.40
CA TRP A 348 11.13 -11.64 -7.19
C TRP A 348 11.41 -10.77 -8.40
N HIS A 349 12.32 -9.83 -8.25
CA HIS A 349 12.87 -9.03 -9.34
C HIS A 349 14.39 -9.17 -9.40
N TYR A 350 14.97 -8.73 -10.49
CA TYR A 350 16.40 -8.67 -10.73
C TYR A 350 16.82 -7.22 -10.94
N ASN A 351 17.95 -6.79 -10.35
CA ASN A 351 18.57 -5.53 -10.69
C ASN A 351 19.58 -5.77 -11.83
N LEU A 352 19.31 -5.20 -13.00
CA LEU A 352 20.11 -5.47 -14.21
C LEU A 352 21.59 -5.14 -14.07
N HIS A 353 21.95 -4.18 -13.21
CA HIS A 353 23.37 -3.87 -12.94
C HIS A 353 24.17 -5.01 -12.33
N ASN A 354 23.51 -5.95 -11.68
CA ASN A 354 24.17 -7.13 -11.09
C ASN A 354 24.47 -8.22 -12.12
N TYR A 355 24.09 -8.03 -13.40
CA TYR A 355 24.18 -9.04 -14.44
C TYR A 355 25.02 -8.50 -15.61
N PRO A 356 26.29 -8.93 -15.79
CA PRO A 356 27.20 -8.41 -16.80
C PRO A 356 26.65 -8.38 -18.22
N ASN A 357 25.86 -9.38 -18.59
CA ASN A 357 25.22 -9.47 -19.91
C ASN A 357 24.20 -8.36 -20.18
N TYR A 358 23.70 -7.67 -19.13
CA TYR A 358 22.65 -6.67 -19.20
C TYR A 358 23.05 -5.31 -18.63
N ALA A 359 24.12 -5.25 -17.81
CA ALA A 359 24.51 -4.04 -17.07
C ALA A 359 24.79 -2.83 -17.97
N HIS A 360 25.22 -3.04 -19.21
CA HIS A 360 25.55 -1.99 -20.18
C HIS A 360 24.44 -1.75 -21.21
N LYS A 361 23.36 -2.52 -21.19
CA LYS A 361 22.27 -2.40 -22.16
C LYS A 361 21.26 -1.34 -21.71
N LYS A 362 20.61 -0.69 -22.68
CA LYS A 362 19.42 0.08 -22.41
C LYS A 362 18.34 -0.85 -21.84
N ILE A 363 17.63 -0.41 -20.79
CA ILE A 363 16.66 -1.25 -20.08
C ILE A 363 15.60 -1.84 -21.02
N ASP A 364 15.16 -1.10 -22.04
CA ASP A 364 14.12 -1.58 -22.96
C ASP A 364 14.63 -2.69 -23.89
N GLN A 365 15.94 -2.69 -24.25
CA GLN A 365 16.58 -3.79 -24.96
C GLN A 365 16.70 -5.04 -24.09
N ALA A 366 17.14 -4.85 -22.84
CA ALA A 366 17.23 -5.96 -21.88
C ALA A 366 15.86 -6.60 -21.64
N LEU A 367 14.80 -5.79 -21.50
CA LEU A 367 13.42 -6.29 -21.31
C LEU A 367 12.92 -7.15 -22.47
N GLN A 368 13.26 -6.78 -23.71
CA GLN A 368 12.90 -7.59 -24.90
C GLN A 368 13.59 -8.96 -24.86
N GLU A 369 14.90 -8.99 -24.55
CA GLU A 369 15.68 -10.23 -24.49
C GLU A 369 15.24 -11.18 -23.37
N ILE A 370 14.92 -10.64 -22.19
CA ILE A 370 14.48 -11.46 -21.05
C ILE A 370 12.98 -11.74 -21.07
N LYS A 371 12.23 -11.18 -22.03
CA LYS A 371 10.76 -11.19 -22.08
C LYS A 371 10.15 -10.74 -20.75
N GLY A 372 10.62 -9.60 -20.25
CA GLY A 372 10.29 -9.10 -18.92
C GLY A 372 9.57 -7.75 -18.93
N VAL A 373 9.31 -7.24 -17.73
CA VAL A 373 8.74 -5.92 -17.47
C VAL A 373 9.55 -5.17 -16.41
N ARG A 374 9.43 -3.84 -16.37
CA ARG A 374 9.98 -3.04 -15.28
C ARG A 374 9.27 -3.37 -13.97
N SER A 375 10.03 -3.41 -12.89
CA SER A 375 9.46 -3.56 -11.54
C SER A 375 9.30 -2.19 -10.87
N HIS A 376 8.28 -2.06 -10.02
CA HIS A 376 8.03 -0.83 -9.25
C HIS A 376 8.96 -0.69 -8.03
N PHE A 377 9.69 -1.73 -7.66
CA PHE A 377 10.52 -1.75 -6.45
C PHE A 377 11.82 -0.94 -6.57
N ASP A 378 12.35 -0.83 -7.78
CA ASP A 378 13.58 -0.09 -8.06
C ASP A 378 13.60 0.35 -9.54
N PRO A 379 14.17 1.53 -9.89
CA PRO A 379 14.23 2.01 -11.28
C PRO A 379 14.97 1.07 -12.26
N LEU A 380 15.91 0.28 -11.75
CA LEU A 380 16.71 -0.69 -12.53
C LEU A 380 16.23 -2.12 -12.38
N ALA A 381 15.16 -2.31 -11.59
CA ALA A 381 14.60 -3.64 -11.36
C ALA A 381 13.69 -4.08 -12.49
N VAL A 382 13.79 -5.35 -12.83
CA VAL A 382 12.99 -6.02 -13.85
C VAL A 382 12.44 -7.34 -13.34
N LYS A 383 11.30 -7.74 -13.86
CA LYS A 383 10.70 -9.05 -13.63
C LYS A 383 10.69 -9.88 -14.91
N THR A 384 10.98 -11.15 -14.76
CA THR A 384 10.94 -12.16 -15.83
C THR A 384 10.59 -13.51 -15.23
N ASN A 385 10.17 -14.45 -16.06
CA ASN A 385 9.94 -15.84 -15.67
C ASN A 385 11.21 -16.71 -15.74
N LYS A 386 12.38 -16.13 -16.03
CA LYS A 386 13.66 -16.80 -15.88
C LYS A 386 14.01 -16.95 -14.40
N THR A 387 14.40 -18.14 -13.98
CA THR A 387 14.82 -18.43 -12.59
C THR A 387 16.26 -18.01 -12.33
N ASN A 388 17.03 -17.74 -13.40
CA ASN A 388 18.40 -17.26 -13.36
C ASN A 388 18.69 -16.40 -14.60
N LEU A 389 19.29 -15.21 -14.42
CA LEU A 389 19.73 -14.33 -15.52
C LEU A 389 21.21 -14.55 -15.94
N PHE A 390 21.96 -15.40 -15.24
CA PHE A 390 23.33 -15.77 -15.66
C PHE A 390 23.35 -16.84 -16.75
N GLU A 391 22.31 -17.64 -16.90
CA GLU A 391 22.21 -18.64 -17.96
C GLU A 391 22.01 -17.93 -19.30
N LYS A 392 22.91 -18.17 -20.24
CA LYS A 392 22.68 -17.84 -21.66
C LYS A 392 21.47 -18.63 -22.13
N SER A 393 20.49 -17.93 -22.72
CA SER A 393 19.33 -18.53 -23.41
C SER A 393 19.78 -19.42 -24.55
#